data_dd9e385b9ae02bf5cc4cbd704ab991f9
#
_entry.id   dd9e385b9ae02bf5cc4cbd704ab991f9
#
_cell.length_a   1.000
_cell.length_b   1.000
_cell.length_c   1.000
_cell.angle_alpha   90.00
_cell.angle_beta   90.00
_cell.angle_gamma   90.00
#
_symmetry.space_group_name_H-M   'P 1'
#
loop_
_entity.id
_entity.type
_entity.pdbx_description
1 polymer ?
#
loop_
_entity_poly.entity_id
_entity_poly.type
_entity_poly.pdbx_seq_one_letter_code
_entity_poly.pdbx_strand_id
1 'polypeptide(L)'
;MSDDFNLDIMQNEAELEKLCTDSVELINYARNIVVNHVNTVQIMTYYSLGRWIVDTQQMGETRAKYGSKVIKTLSEKLQKEFGKGFSEDTLKNARKFYLTYKERISETVFSLFAIEKSETVFSLFEKEPPFIVSWSHYLQLMRIENEDEHSFYEIESAKSG
;
A
#
# COMPACT_ATOMS: atom_id res chain seq x y z
N MET A 1 53.97 5.36 -26.02
CA MET A 1 53.62 6.46 -25.08
C MET A 1 52.28 7.11 -25.37
N SER A 2 51.86 7.33 -26.58
CA SER A 2 50.55 7.91 -26.89
C SER A 2 49.39 6.92 -26.67
N ASP A 3 49.59 5.62 -26.89
CA ASP A 3 48.54 4.61 -26.83
C ASP A 3 48.15 4.24 -25.38
N ASP A 4 49.13 4.18 -24.48
CA ASP A 4 48.89 3.89 -23.05
C ASP A 4 48.13 5.04 -22.36
N PHE A 5 48.45 6.30 -22.69
CA PHE A 5 47.76 7.46 -22.16
C PHE A 5 46.30 7.55 -22.62
N ASN A 6 46.03 7.16 -23.86
CA ASN A 6 44.67 7.14 -24.41
C ASN A 6 43.82 6.01 -23.80
N LEU A 7 44.48 4.88 -23.51
CA LEU A 7 43.81 3.73 -22.85
C LEU A 7 43.39 4.07 -21.40
N ASP A 8 44.25 4.76 -20.65
CA ASP A 8 43.97 5.21 -19.27
C ASP A 8 42.78 6.21 -19.23
N ILE A 9 42.71 7.14 -20.19
CA ILE A 9 41.61 8.10 -20.27
C ILE A 9 40.29 7.37 -20.56
N MET A 10 40.27 6.44 -21.52
CA MET A 10 39.08 5.66 -21.87
C MET A 10 38.59 4.78 -20.69
N GLN A 11 39.51 4.19 -19.91
CA GLN A 11 39.16 3.43 -18.72
C GLN A 11 38.56 4.31 -17.64
N ASN A 12 39.12 5.48 -17.37
CA ASN A 12 38.57 6.44 -16.42
C ASN A 12 37.19 6.96 -16.81
N GLU A 13 36.93 7.20 -18.10
CA GLU A 13 35.62 7.62 -18.62
C GLU A 13 34.58 6.48 -18.43
N ALA A 14 34.94 5.23 -18.73
CA ALA A 14 34.08 4.08 -18.57
C ALA A 14 33.74 3.82 -17.07
N GLU A 15 34.73 3.97 -16.19
CA GLU A 15 34.51 3.87 -14.73
C GLU A 15 33.58 4.96 -14.21
N LEU A 16 33.74 6.20 -14.68
CA LEU A 16 32.87 7.31 -14.33
C LEU A 16 31.44 7.10 -14.83
N GLU A 17 31.27 6.63 -16.06
CA GLU A 17 29.94 6.33 -16.62
C GLU A 17 29.25 5.20 -15.84
N LYS A 18 30.01 4.17 -15.47
CA LYS A 18 29.52 3.09 -14.61
C LYS A 18 29.09 3.62 -13.24
N LEU A 19 29.91 4.44 -12.59
CA LEU A 19 29.57 5.06 -11.31
C LEU A 19 28.28 5.88 -11.41
N CYS A 20 28.10 6.65 -12.46
CA CYS A 20 26.89 7.42 -12.68
C CYS A 20 25.66 6.52 -12.86
N THR A 21 25.78 5.46 -13.64
CA THR A 21 24.70 4.48 -13.86
C THR A 21 24.33 3.77 -12.57
N ASP A 22 25.30 3.19 -11.86
CA ASP A 22 25.09 2.49 -10.59
C ASP A 22 24.46 3.43 -9.53
N SER A 23 24.86 4.70 -9.52
CA SER A 23 24.30 5.70 -8.60
C SER A 23 22.83 6.02 -8.92
N VAL A 24 22.48 6.16 -10.20
CA VAL A 24 21.09 6.38 -10.63
C VAL A 24 20.23 5.18 -10.29
N GLU A 25 20.71 3.96 -10.54
CA GLU A 25 20.00 2.73 -10.22
C GLU A 25 19.77 2.60 -8.70
N LEU A 26 20.79 2.87 -7.88
CA LEU A 26 20.68 2.83 -6.43
C LEU A 26 19.65 3.83 -5.90
N ILE A 27 19.65 5.06 -6.40
CA ILE A 27 18.70 6.09 -5.99
C ILE A 27 17.27 5.70 -6.40
N ASN A 28 17.08 5.19 -7.61
CA ASN A 28 15.77 4.74 -8.07
C ASN A 28 15.26 3.54 -7.24
N TYR A 29 16.12 2.58 -6.94
CA TYR A 29 15.80 1.45 -6.07
C TYR A 29 15.36 1.93 -4.67
N ALA A 30 16.13 2.82 -4.06
CA ALA A 30 15.79 3.38 -2.74
C ALA A 30 14.45 4.13 -2.75
N ARG A 31 14.17 4.92 -3.78
CA ARG A 31 12.88 5.62 -3.95
C ARG A 31 11.72 4.64 -4.08
N ASN A 32 11.87 3.58 -4.86
CA ASN A 32 10.83 2.58 -5.03
C ASN A 32 10.51 1.84 -3.72
N ILE A 33 11.53 1.51 -2.93
CA ILE A 33 11.32 0.93 -1.59
C ILE A 33 10.46 1.86 -0.74
N VAL A 34 10.80 3.15 -0.66
CA VAL A 34 10.05 4.11 0.16
C VAL A 34 8.60 4.21 -0.30
N VAL A 35 8.36 4.34 -1.61
CA VAL A 35 6.99 4.44 -2.15
C VAL A 35 6.18 3.17 -1.85
N ASN A 36 6.77 1.99 -2.03
CA ASN A 36 6.10 0.72 -1.75
C ASN A 36 5.77 0.58 -0.27
N HIS A 37 6.67 0.96 0.62
CA HIS A 37 6.42 0.96 2.07
C HIS A 37 5.28 1.90 2.46
N VAL A 38 5.27 3.13 1.95
CA VAL A 38 4.19 4.09 2.22
C VAL A 38 2.86 3.54 1.75
N ASN A 39 2.80 2.97 0.54
CA ASN A 39 1.59 2.36 0.02
C ASN A 39 1.11 1.19 0.88
N THR A 40 2.02 0.31 1.28
CA THR A 40 1.70 -0.85 2.13
C THR A 40 1.13 -0.40 3.48
N VAL A 41 1.77 0.56 4.15
CA VAL A 41 1.28 1.10 5.44
C VAL A 41 -0.10 1.72 5.28
N GLN A 42 -0.31 2.51 4.24
CA GLN A 42 -1.58 3.16 3.97
C GLN A 42 -2.71 2.14 3.74
N ILE A 43 -2.46 1.14 2.90
CA ILE A 43 -3.44 0.11 2.58
C ILE A 43 -3.77 -0.73 3.81
N MET A 44 -2.77 -1.14 4.58
CA MET A 44 -2.97 -1.89 5.82
C MET A 44 -3.73 -1.08 6.87
N THR A 45 -3.52 0.23 6.93
CA THR A 45 -4.29 1.13 7.78
C THR A 45 -5.77 1.14 7.39
N TYR A 46 -6.08 1.30 6.11
CA TYR A 46 -7.47 1.25 5.64
C TYR A 46 -8.10 -0.13 5.78
N TYR A 47 -7.34 -1.19 5.58
CA TYR A 47 -7.78 -2.55 5.82
C TYR A 47 -8.19 -2.75 7.31
N SER A 48 -7.34 -2.30 8.23
CA SER A 48 -7.59 -2.39 9.66
C SER A 48 -8.80 -1.57 10.10
N LEU A 49 -8.91 -0.33 9.61
CA LEU A 49 -10.09 0.51 9.85
C LEU A 49 -11.37 -0.14 9.31
N GLY A 50 -11.31 -0.70 8.11
CA GLY A 50 -12.42 -1.42 7.49
C GLY A 50 -12.87 -2.61 8.33
N ARG A 51 -11.93 -3.40 8.82
CA ARG A 51 -12.19 -4.54 9.71
C ARG A 51 -12.88 -4.09 11.00
N TRP A 52 -12.31 -3.12 11.70
CA TRP A 52 -12.88 -2.63 12.97
C TRP A 52 -14.28 -2.03 12.80
N ILE A 53 -14.55 -1.37 11.68
CA ILE A 53 -15.89 -0.89 11.35
C ILE A 53 -16.86 -2.08 11.20
N VAL A 54 -16.46 -3.13 10.47
CA VAL A 54 -17.30 -4.33 10.28
C VAL A 54 -17.55 -5.03 11.60
N ASP A 55 -16.52 -5.28 12.40
CA ASP A 55 -16.61 -5.95 13.69
C ASP A 55 -17.56 -5.18 14.65
N THR A 56 -17.41 -3.84 14.71
CA THR A 56 -18.27 -2.99 15.52
C THR A 56 -19.73 -3.01 15.05
N GLN A 57 -19.97 -3.06 13.74
CA GLN A 57 -21.32 -3.13 13.17
C GLN A 57 -22.01 -4.47 13.37
N GLN A 58 -21.25 -5.56 13.53
CA GLN A 58 -21.80 -6.89 13.80
C GLN A 58 -22.28 -7.06 15.24
N MET A 59 -21.78 -6.27 16.17
CA MET A 59 -22.16 -6.31 17.59
C MET A 59 -23.48 -5.59 17.91
N GLY A 60 -24.11 -4.90 16.96
CA GLY A 60 -25.31 -4.08 17.19
C GLY A 60 -26.60 -4.70 16.63
N GLU A 61 -27.69 -4.65 17.41
CA GLU A 61 -28.99 -5.27 17.07
C GLU A 61 -29.76 -4.59 15.90
N THR A 62 -29.42 -3.36 15.51
CA THR A 62 -30.07 -2.61 14.41
C THR A 62 -29.04 -2.22 13.34
N ARG A 63 -28.74 -3.16 12.44
CA ARG A 63 -27.58 -3.13 11.53
C ARG A 63 -27.39 -1.85 10.69
N ALA A 64 -28.42 -1.33 10.04
CA ALA A 64 -28.23 -0.22 9.07
C ALA A 64 -28.08 1.15 9.75
N LYS A 65 -28.94 1.47 10.72
CA LYS A 65 -28.92 2.78 11.41
C LYS A 65 -27.72 2.92 12.36
N TYR A 66 -27.33 1.83 13.01
CA TYR A 66 -26.15 1.78 13.86
C TYR A 66 -24.87 1.88 13.04
N GLY A 67 -24.81 1.20 11.90
CA GLY A 67 -23.65 1.23 11.00
C GLY A 67 -23.35 2.63 10.42
N SER A 68 -24.37 3.40 10.04
CA SER A 68 -24.17 4.78 9.59
C SER A 68 -23.71 5.70 10.71
N LYS A 69 -24.22 5.49 11.94
CA LYS A 69 -23.80 6.24 13.13
C LYS A 69 -22.33 5.97 13.48
N VAL A 70 -21.88 4.71 13.40
CA VAL A 70 -20.48 4.33 13.65
C VAL A 70 -19.55 5.06 12.69
N ILE A 71 -19.83 5.01 11.39
CA ILE A 71 -18.99 5.66 10.36
C ILE A 71 -18.97 7.17 10.57
N LYS A 72 -20.12 7.80 10.80
CA LYS A 72 -20.20 9.24 11.03
C LYS A 72 -19.40 9.67 12.27
N THR A 73 -19.62 9.03 13.41
CA THR A 73 -18.91 9.36 14.65
C THR A 73 -17.41 9.15 14.53
N LEU A 74 -16.98 8.06 13.86
CA LEU A 74 -15.58 7.78 13.60
C LEU A 74 -14.96 8.83 12.69
N SER A 75 -15.65 9.21 11.61
CA SER A 75 -15.21 10.25 10.67
C SER A 75 -15.01 11.59 11.39
N GLU A 76 -15.99 12.04 12.17
CA GLU A 76 -15.91 13.29 12.93
C GLU A 76 -14.68 13.32 13.86
N LYS A 77 -14.43 12.21 14.56
CA LYS A 77 -13.31 12.10 15.48
C LYS A 77 -11.96 12.07 14.76
N LEU A 78 -11.82 11.26 13.71
CA LEU A 78 -10.58 11.14 12.96
C LEU A 78 -10.26 12.43 12.18
N GLN A 79 -11.26 13.12 11.62
CA GLN A 79 -11.04 14.39 10.94
C GLN A 79 -10.61 15.50 11.90
N LYS A 80 -11.09 15.47 13.14
CA LYS A 80 -10.65 16.42 14.18
C LYS A 80 -9.18 16.23 14.53
N GLU A 81 -8.71 14.97 14.61
CA GLU A 81 -7.34 14.65 15.00
C GLU A 81 -6.34 14.72 13.83
N PHE A 82 -6.73 14.20 12.63
CA PHE A 82 -5.83 13.95 11.51
C PHE A 82 -6.19 14.72 10.24
N GLY A 83 -7.29 15.49 10.23
CA GLY A 83 -7.71 16.27 9.08
C GLY A 83 -8.60 15.53 8.08
N LYS A 84 -8.81 16.15 6.91
CA LYS A 84 -9.86 15.77 5.94
C LYS A 84 -9.73 14.37 5.30
N GLY A 85 -8.60 13.69 5.45
CA GLY A 85 -8.35 12.38 4.83
C GLY A 85 -9.27 11.25 5.30
N PHE A 86 -10.01 11.43 6.40
CA PHE A 86 -10.88 10.41 7.01
C PHE A 86 -12.36 10.77 6.90
N SER A 87 -12.81 11.17 5.71
CA SER A 87 -14.24 11.41 5.45
C SER A 87 -15.08 10.13 5.58
N GLU A 88 -16.40 10.29 5.74
CA GLU A 88 -17.32 9.14 5.75
C GLU A 88 -17.16 8.26 4.51
N ASP A 89 -16.92 8.86 3.33
CA ASP A 89 -16.72 8.10 2.10
C ASP A 89 -15.40 7.33 2.10
N THR A 90 -14.34 7.90 2.65
CA THR A 90 -13.07 7.17 2.85
C THR A 90 -13.29 5.96 3.77
N LEU A 91 -14.03 6.11 4.87
CA LEU A 91 -14.31 5.03 5.79
C LEU A 91 -15.25 3.96 5.21
N LYS A 92 -16.24 4.36 4.39
CA LYS A 92 -17.08 3.42 3.61
C LYS A 92 -16.24 2.62 2.62
N ASN A 93 -15.29 3.27 1.95
CA ASN A 93 -14.36 2.62 1.04
C ASN A 93 -13.42 1.66 1.79
N ALA A 94 -12.89 2.05 2.94
CA ALA A 94 -12.08 1.18 3.79
C ALA A 94 -12.87 -0.08 4.23
N ARG A 95 -14.14 0.09 4.62
CA ARG A 95 -15.04 -1.03 4.94
C ARG A 95 -15.26 -1.93 3.73
N LYS A 96 -15.53 -1.38 2.55
CA LYS A 96 -15.69 -2.14 1.30
C LYS A 96 -14.41 -2.89 0.97
N PHE A 97 -13.26 -2.24 1.09
CA PHE A 97 -11.95 -2.82 0.85
C PHE A 97 -11.70 -4.05 1.73
N TYR A 98 -11.94 -3.95 3.04
CA TYR A 98 -11.82 -5.10 3.92
C TYR A 98 -12.74 -6.26 3.49
N LEU A 99 -14.01 -5.98 3.20
CA LEU A 99 -14.96 -7.02 2.79
C LEU A 99 -14.58 -7.70 1.48
N THR A 100 -13.97 -6.97 0.55
CA THR A 100 -13.52 -7.50 -0.75
C THR A 100 -12.26 -8.37 -0.61
N TYR A 101 -11.33 -7.98 0.27
CA TYR A 101 -10.00 -8.57 0.33
C TYR A 101 -9.69 -9.31 1.63
N LYS A 102 -10.66 -9.56 2.49
CA LYS A 102 -10.46 -10.17 3.81
C LYS A 102 -9.75 -11.52 3.80
N GLU A 103 -9.86 -12.26 2.71
CA GLU A 103 -9.21 -13.59 2.58
C GLU A 103 -7.70 -13.49 2.23
N ARG A 104 -7.21 -12.31 1.86
CA ARG A 104 -5.79 -12.13 1.50
C ARG A 104 -4.84 -12.05 2.69
N ILE A 105 -5.34 -11.66 3.85
CA ILE A 105 -4.52 -11.45 5.04
C ILE A 105 -4.93 -12.44 6.11
N SER A 106 -3.97 -13.26 6.54
CA SER A 106 -4.20 -14.17 7.66
C SER A 106 -4.38 -13.40 8.97
N GLU A 107 -5.13 -13.99 9.91
CA GLU A 107 -5.32 -13.43 11.25
C GLU A 107 -3.99 -13.15 11.96
N THR A 108 -3.00 -14.03 11.79
CA THR A 108 -1.67 -13.87 12.38
C THR A 108 -0.98 -12.61 11.87
N VAL A 109 -0.96 -12.39 10.55
CA VAL A 109 -0.35 -11.21 9.92
C VAL A 109 -1.08 -9.94 10.32
N PHE A 110 -2.41 -9.97 10.33
CA PHE A 110 -3.21 -8.84 10.78
C PHE A 110 -2.92 -8.47 12.24
N SER A 111 -2.87 -9.46 13.13
CA SER A 111 -2.59 -9.25 14.56
C SER A 111 -1.21 -8.64 14.78
N LEU A 112 -0.19 -9.13 14.08
CA LEU A 112 1.15 -8.57 14.16
C LEU A 112 1.19 -7.11 13.72
N PHE A 113 0.53 -6.77 12.61
CA PHE A 113 0.44 -5.38 12.15
C PHE A 113 -0.29 -4.48 13.15
N ALA A 114 -1.40 -4.96 13.72
CA ALA A 114 -2.23 -4.17 14.64
C ALA A 114 -1.56 -3.93 16.01
N ILE A 115 -0.80 -4.90 16.50
CA ILE A 115 -0.22 -4.86 17.87
C ILE A 115 1.20 -4.30 17.85
N GLU A 116 2.07 -4.83 17.01
CA GLU A 116 3.50 -4.58 17.12
C GLU A 116 3.98 -3.43 16.24
N LYS A 117 3.30 -3.13 15.11
CA LYS A 117 3.75 -2.13 14.12
C LYS A 117 5.26 -2.27 13.84
N SER A 118 5.76 -3.52 13.87
CA SER A 118 7.19 -3.79 13.95
C SER A 118 7.83 -3.87 12.56
N GLU A 119 9.13 -3.61 12.50
CA GLU A 119 9.95 -3.76 11.28
C GLU A 119 9.85 -5.17 10.69
N THR A 120 9.61 -6.20 11.53
CA THR A 120 9.47 -7.60 11.12
C THR A 120 8.26 -7.81 10.21
N VAL A 121 7.13 -7.13 10.47
CA VAL A 121 5.92 -7.22 9.61
C VAL A 121 6.20 -6.56 8.26
N PHE A 122 6.90 -5.43 8.25
CA PHE A 122 7.28 -4.76 7.01
C PHE A 122 8.21 -5.61 6.15
N SER A 123 9.18 -6.29 6.77
CA SER A 123 10.09 -7.19 6.04
C SER A 123 9.39 -8.40 5.41
N LEU A 124 8.27 -8.85 5.97
CA LEU A 124 7.42 -9.88 5.36
C LEU A 124 6.71 -9.34 4.11
N PHE A 125 6.26 -8.09 4.15
CA PHE A 125 5.58 -7.45 3.01
C PHE A 125 6.56 -7.02 1.89
N GLU A 126 7.85 -6.87 2.16
CA GLU A 126 8.86 -6.63 1.13
C GLU A 126 9.00 -7.79 0.15
N LYS A 127 8.86 -9.04 0.65
CA LYS A 127 9.04 -10.24 -0.17
C LYS A 127 7.78 -10.62 -0.93
N GLU A 128 6.63 -10.55 -0.27
CA GLU A 128 5.32 -10.90 -0.84
C GLU A 128 4.25 -9.95 -0.28
N PRO A 129 4.16 -8.71 -0.77
CA PRO A 129 3.16 -7.78 -0.28
C PRO A 129 1.76 -8.32 -0.62
N PRO A 130 0.83 -8.34 0.35
CA PRO A 130 -0.54 -8.80 0.11
C PRO A 130 -1.30 -7.88 -0.84
N PHE A 131 -0.78 -6.67 -1.03
CA PHE A 131 -1.32 -5.64 -1.91
C PHE A 131 -0.19 -5.02 -2.73
N ILE A 132 -0.36 -4.98 -4.04
CA ILE A 132 0.70 -4.66 -5.02
C ILE A 132 0.53 -3.33 -5.74
N VAL A 133 -0.60 -2.64 -5.54
CA VAL A 133 -0.89 -1.33 -6.14
C VAL A 133 -1.28 -0.31 -5.07
N SER A 134 -1.35 0.98 -5.43
CA SER A 134 -1.69 2.04 -4.49
C SER A 134 -3.17 2.03 -4.09
N TRP A 135 -3.51 2.77 -3.01
CA TRP A 135 -4.90 2.91 -2.56
C TRP A 135 -5.83 3.44 -3.65
N SER A 136 -5.37 4.40 -4.44
CA SER A 136 -6.17 4.96 -5.55
C SER A 136 -6.51 3.93 -6.62
N HIS A 137 -5.61 3.00 -6.92
CA HIS A 137 -5.88 1.89 -7.81
C HIS A 137 -6.91 0.93 -7.22
N TYR A 138 -6.80 0.59 -5.93
CA TYR A 138 -7.81 -0.26 -5.27
C TYR A 138 -9.19 0.36 -5.25
N LEU A 139 -9.32 1.69 -5.13
CA LEU A 139 -10.61 2.38 -5.26
C LEU A 139 -11.25 2.19 -6.64
N GLN A 140 -10.46 2.05 -7.70
CA GLN A 140 -10.96 1.74 -9.03
C GLN A 140 -11.27 0.25 -9.17
N LEU A 141 -10.36 -0.62 -8.75
CA LEU A 141 -10.50 -2.07 -8.82
C LEU A 141 -11.76 -2.57 -8.09
N MET A 142 -12.07 -2.02 -6.92
CA MET A 142 -13.29 -2.37 -6.19
C MET A 142 -14.62 -2.05 -6.91
N ARG A 143 -14.58 -1.39 -8.06
CA ARG A 143 -15.76 -1.14 -8.91
C ARG A 143 -15.98 -2.24 -9.93
N ILE A 144 -14.97 -3.09 -10.15
CA ILE A 144 -15.01 -4.21 -11.10
C ILE A 144 -15.62 -5.39 -10.37
N GLU A 145 -16.76 -5.90 -10.87
CA GLU A 145 -17.49 -7.00 -10.24
C GLU A 145 -16.98 -8.38 -10.73
N ASN A 146 -16.41 -8.44 -11.93
CA ASN A 146 -15.85 -9.67 -12.49
C ASN A 146 -14.46 -9.95 -11.88
N GLU A 147 -14.29 -11.11 -11.24
CA GLU A 147 -13.05 -11.47 -10.55
C GLU A 147 -11.84 -11.64 -11.49
N ASP A 148 -12.06 -12.15 -12.70
CA ASP A 148 -11.00 -12.34 -13.69
C ASP A 148 -10.51 -10.99 -14.24
N GLU A 149 -11.43 -10.09 -14.56
CA GLU A 149 -11.12 -8.72 -14.98
C GLU A 149 -10.42 -7.95 -13.84
N HIS A 150 -10.90 -8.09 -12.63
CA HIS A 150 -10.31 -7.47 -11.45
C HIS A 150 -8.85 -7.92 -11.28
N SER A 151 -8.59 -9.22 -11.31
CA SER A 151 -7.24 -9.78 -11.17
C SER A 151 -6.33 -9.35 -12.32
N PHE A 152 -6.84 -9.33 -13.55
CA PHE A 152 -6.10 -8.86 -14.72
C PHE A 152 -5.67 -7.39 -14.55
N TYR A 153 -6.60 -6.50 -14.22
CA TYR A 153 -6.29 -5.07 -14.07
C TYR A 153 -5.39 -4.78 -12.87
N GLU A 154 -5.47 -5.55 -11.79
CA GLU A 154 -4.56 -5.43 -10.65
C GLU A 154 -3.11 -5.73 -11.07
N ILE A 155 -2.90 -6.83 -11.79
CA ILE A 155 -1.57 -7.23 -12.29
C ILE A 155 -1.03 -6.22 -13.30
N GLU A 156 -1.85 -5.76 -14.25
CA GLU A 156 -1.42 -4.76 -15.25
C GLU A 156 -1.10 -3.41 -14.61
N SER A 157 -1.87 -2.98 -13.61
CA SER A 157 -1.58 -1.75 -12.86
C SER A 157 -0.27 -1.85 -12.09
N ALA A 158 0.06 -3.01 -11.55
CA ALA A 158 1.33 -3.23 -10.84
C ALA A 158 2.54 -3.20 -11.77
N LYS A 159 2.39 -3.63 -13.03
CA LYS A 159 3.47 -3.59 -14.05
C LYS A 159 3.72 -2.19 -14.60
N SER A 160 2.68 -1.34 -14.59
CA SER A 160 2.72 -0.01 -15.22
C SER A 160 3.16 1.11 -14.27
N GLY A 161 3.26 0.85 -12.97
CA GLY A 161 3.69 1.79 -11.93
C GLY A 161 5.14 1.61 -11.59
#